data_c95c3ca9bb5896d4b520b32925f52e83
#
_entry.id   c95c3ca9bb5896d4b520b32925f52e83
#
_cell.length_a   1.000
_cell.length_b   1.000
_cell.length_c   1.000
_cell.angle_alpha   90.00
_cell.angle_beta   90.00
_cell.angle_gamma   90.00
#
_symmetry.space_group_name_H-M   'P 1'
#
loop_
_entity.id
_entity.type
_entity.pdbx_description
1 polymer ?
#
loop_
_entity_poly.entity_id
_entity_poly.type
_entity_poly.pdbx_seq_one_letter_code
_entity_poly.pdbx_strand_id
1 'polypeptide(L)' 'MADKKHSPMTNSDDDERYVRIMQKLQTKHDDLFEKIVFAQREDKEDIAKSHACELVAVREMMKLDKHELFKKLNE' A
#
# COMPACT_ATOMS: atom_id res chain seq x y z
N MET A 1 -19.81 26.21 6.63
CA MET A 1 -19.33 26.08 6.70
C MET A 1 -18.55 25.97 6.65
N ALA A 2 -18.29 26.10 6.61
CA ALA A 2 -17.50 25.92 6.59
C ALA A 2 -16.71 25.64 7.04
N ASP A 3 -16.59 25.61 7.41
CA ASP A 3 -15.92 25.30 7.83
C ASP A 3 -15.33 24.65 7.82
N LYS A 4 -15.43 24.29 7.48
CA LYS A 4 -14.83 23.62 7.42
C LYS A 4 -13.86 23.75 6.98
N LYS A 5 -13.73 24.21 6.57
CA LYS A 5 -12.85 24.34 6.18
C LYS A 5 -11.87 24.73 6.62
N HIS A 6 -11.69 25.04 7.25
CA HIS A 6 -10.79 25.44 7.67
C HIS A 6 -9.98 24.98 8.30
N SER A 7 -10.24 24.44 8.60
CA SER A 7 -9.50 23.90 9.25
C SER A 7 -8.38 23.55 8.70
N PRO A 8 -7.52 23.62 9.01
CA PRO A 8 -6.40 23.48 8.48
C PRO A 8 -6.29 22.22 8.15
N MET A 9 -6.71 22.08 7.68
CA MET A 9 -6.73 21.20 7.16
C MET A 9 -5.61 20.52 6.80
N THR A 10 -4.57 20.78 7.03
CA THR A 10 -3.38 20.07 6.86
C THR A 10 -3.56 18.63 7.22
N ASN A 11 -4.14 18.39 8.38
CA ASN A 11 -4.38 17.02 8.83
C ASN A 11 -5.35 16.28 7.94
N SER A 12 -6.33 16.98 7.43
CA SER A 12 -7.29 16.38 6.52
C SER A 12 -6.63 15.92 5.23
N ASP A 13 -5.75 16.76 4.70
CA ASP A 13 -5.04 16.41 3.48
C ASP A 13 -4.14 15.20 3.67
N ASP A 14 -3.47 15.14 4.83
CA ASP A 14 -2.62 14.00 5.13
C ASP A 14 -3.43 12.73 5.29
N ASP A 15 -4.60 12.82 5.91
CA ASP A 15 -5.46 11.66 6.09
C ASP A 15 -5.94 11.14 4.74
N GLU A 16 -6.37 12.04 3.85
CA GLU A 16 -6.80 11.65 2.52
C GLU A 16 -5.67 10.99 1.74
N ARG A 17 -4.49 11.58 1.85
CA ARG A 17 -3.32 11.05 1.17
C ARG A 17 -2.99 9.66 1.69
N TYR A 18 -3.06 9.49 2.99
CA TYR A 18 -2.81 8.21 3.62
C TYR A 18 -3.80 7.15 3.12
N VAL A 19 -5.08 7.49 3.08
CA VAL A 19 -6.12 6.59 2.61
C VAL A 19 -5.86 6.18 1.15
N ARG A 20 -5.50 7.14 0.31
CA ARG A 20 -5.20 6.84 -1.09
C ARG A 20 -4.02 5.89 -1.24
N ILE A 21 -2.97 6.15 -0.46
CA ILE A 21 -1.79 5.29 -0.50
C ILE A 21 -2.15 3.89 -0.04
N MET A 22 -2.92 3.78 1.03
CA MET A 22 -3.34 2.47 1.53
C MET A 22 -4.20 1.73 0.53
N GLN A 23 -5.07 2.44 -0.19
CA GLN A 23 -5.90 1.83 -1.21
C GLN A 23 -5.04 1.29 -2.36
N LYS A 24 -4.03 2.05 -2.76
CA LYS A 24 -3.11 1.60 -3.80
C LYS A 24 -2.31 0.39 -3.35
N LEU A 25 -1.87 0.40 -2.11
CA LEU A 25 -1.14 -0.73 -1.55
C LEU A 25 -2.04 -1.98 -1.49
N GLN A 26 -3.29 -1.80 -1.11
CA GLN A 26 -4.23 -2.91 -1.06
C GLN A 26 -4.46 -3.49 -2.45
N THR A 27 -4.64 -2.63 -3.45
CA THR A 27 -4.82 -3.08 -4.82
C THR A 27 -3.60 -3.85 -5.30
N LYS A 28 -2.42 -3.32 -5.01
CA LYS A 28 -1.18 -3.98 -5.40
C LYS A 28 -1.02 -5.31 -4.68
N HIS A 29 -1.38 -5.35 -3.41
CA HIS A 29 -1.33 -6.57 -2.61
C HIS A 29 -2.20 -7.65 -3.25
N ASP A 30 -3.43 -7.31 -3.59
CA ASP A 30 -4.36 -8.27 -4.19
C ASP A 30 -3.87 -8.74 -5.56
N ASP A 31 -3.33 -7.81 -6.35
CA ASP A 31 -2.81 -8.14 -7.66
C ASP A 31 -1.62 -9.11 -7.56
N LEU A 32 -0.71 -8.81 -6.65
CA LEU A 32 0.45 -9.68 -6.44
C LEU A 32 0.03 -11.06 -5.94
N PHE A 33 -0.95 -11.10 -5.07
CA PHE A 33 -1.45 -12.37 -4.54
C PHE A 33 -2.00 -13.24 -5.67
N GLU A 34 -2.78 -12.65 -6.56
CA GLU A 34 -3.31 -13.37 -7.71
C GLU A 34 -2.20 -13.89 -8.61
N LYS A 35 -1.19 -13.05 -8.83
CA LYS A 35 -0.06 -13.45 -9.66
C LYS A 35 0.71 -14.61 -9.07
N ILE A 36 0.85 -14.62 -7.74
CA ILE A 36 1.51 -15.73 -7.07
C ILE A 36 0.72 -17.02 -7.26
N VAL A 37 -0.58 -16.95 -7.03
CA VAL A 37 -1.44 -18.13 -7.19
C VAL A 37 -1.36 -18.66 -8.62
N PHE A 38 -1.41 -17.74 -9.59
CA PHE A 38 -1.35 -18.12 -11.00
C PHE A 38 -0.01 -18.76 -11.34
N ALA A 39 1.08 -18.16 -10.85
CA ALA A 39 2.41 -18.70 -11.10
C ALA A 39 2.58 -20.09 -10.48
N GLN A 40 2.01 -20.30 -9.31
CA GLN A 40 2.08 -21.61 -8.66
C GLN A 40 1.32 -22.67 -9.44
N ARG A 41 0.19 -22.30 -10.02
CA ARG A 41 -0.58 -23.21 -10.86
C ARG A 41 0.19 -23.62 -12.11
N GLU A 42 1.05 -22.71 -12.60
CA GLU A 42 1.84 -22.95 -13.80
C GLU A 42 3.20 -23.56 -13.49
N ASP A 43 3.44 -23.90 -12.23
CA ASP A 43 4.73 -24.44 -11.78
C ASP A 43 5.89 -23.48 -12.02
N LYS A 44 5.62 -22.19 -11.96
CA LYS A 44 6.64 -21.16 -12.15
C LYS A 44 7.07 -20.61 -10.80
N GLU A 45 7.79 -21.42 -10.05
CA GLU A 45 8.20 -21.07 -8.69
C GLU A 45 9.06 -19.82 -8.62
N ASP A 46 9.94 -19.62 -9.58
CA ASP A 46 10.81 -18.45 -9.59
C ASP A 46 10.00 -17.16 -9.68
N ILE A 47 8.99 -17.18 -10.54
CA ILE A 47 8.10 -16.03 -10.69
C ILE A 47 7.27 -15.83 -9.42
N ALA A 48 6.76 -16.93 -8.86
CA ALA A 48 6.00 -16.86 -7.62
C ALA A 48 6.83 -16.28 -6.49
N LYS A 49 8.09 -16.69 -6.37
CA LYS A 49 8.98 -16.17 -5.33
C LYS A 49 9.24 -14.69 -5.51
N SER A 50 9.44 -14.25 -6.75
CA SER A 50 9.68 -12.85 -7.04
C SER A 50 8.49 -12.00 -6.60
N HIS A 51 7.28 -12.43 -6.95
CA HIS A 51 6.08 -11.73 -6.53
C HIS A 51 5.87 -11.80 -5.02
N ALA A 52 6.26 -12.92 -4.41
CA ALA A 52 6.14 -13.06 -2.96
C ALA A 52 7.01 -12.05 -2.23
N CYS A 53 8.23 -11.80 -2.74
CA CYS A 53 9.10 -10.80 -2.15
C CYS A 53 8.48 -9.41 -2.23
N GLU A 54 7.89 -9.07 -3.38
CA GLU A 54 7.20 -7.81 -3.52
C GLU A 54 6.00 -7.73 -2.59
N LEU A 55 5.27 -8.83 -2.46
CA LEU A 55 4.10 -8.88 -1.59
C LEU A 55 4.48 -8.62 -0.13
N VAL A 56 5.60 -9.20 0.31
CA VAL A 56 6.07 -8.97 1.67
C VAL A 56 6.38 -7.50 1.88
N ALA A 57 7.05 -6.87 0.91
CA ALA A 57 7.36 -5.44 1.00
C ALA A 57 6.09 -4.60 1.10
N VAL A 58 5.09 -4.92 0.26
CA VAL A 58 3.81 -4.20 0.29
C VAL A 58 3.13 -4.39 1.64
N ARG A 59 3.11 -5.61 2.16
CA ARG A 59 2.47 -5.89 3.44
C ARG A 59 3.17 -5.16 4.59
N GLU A 60 4.49 -5.06 4.53
CA GLU A 60 5.22 -4.32 5.55
C GLU A 60 4.84 -2.85 5.55
N MET A 61 4.70 -2.27 4.36
CA MET A 61 4.26 -0.88 4.27
C MET A 61 2.84 -0.69 4.77
N MET A 62 1.97 -1.67 4.54
CA MET A 62 0.58 -1.59 4.98
C MET A 62 0.45 -1.66 6.51
N LYS A 63 1.47 -2.18 7.18
CA LYS A 63 1.46 -2.25 8.65
C LYS A 63 1.88 -0.96 9.32
N LEU A 64 2.49 -0.05 8.55
CA LEU A 64 2.98 1.21 9.11
C LEU A 64 1.82 2.15 9.38
N ASP A 65 1.94 2.96 10.43
CA ASP A 65 0.95 4.00 10.66
C ASP A 65 1.23 5.17 9.70
N LYS A 66 0.39 6.18 9.75
CA LYS A 66 0.48 7.31 8.82
C LYS A 66 1.83 7.99 8.90
N HIS A 67 2.31 8.24 10.10
CA HIS A 67 3.58 8.94 10.31
C HIS A 67 4.74 8.14 9.73
N GLU A 68 4.80 6.86 10.07
CA GLU A 68 5.86 5.98 9.61
C GLU A 68 5.83 5.82 8.08
N LEU A 69 4.64 5.70 7.53
CA LEU A 69 4.50 5.52 6.09
C LEU A 69 5.02 6.73 5.34
N PHE A 70 4.65 7.94 5.77
CA PHE A 70 5.10 9.16 5.12
C PHE A 70 6.61 9.33 5.25
N LYS A 71 7.16 8.97 6.38
CA LYS A 71 8.60 9.02 6.59
C LYS A 71 9.31 8.09 5.60
N LYS A 72 8.79 6.90 5.44
CA LYS A 72 9.37 5.90 4.53
C LYS A 72 9.33 6.38 3.08
N LEU A 73 8.22 6.98 2.68
CA LEU A 73 8.06 7.46 1.32
C LEU A 73 8.97 8.64 1.01
N ASN A 74 9.39 9.38 2.01
CA ASN A 74 10.26 10.53 1.81
C ASN A 74 11.75 10.18 1.91
N GLU A 75 12.06 8.95 2.15
CA GLU A 75 13.44 8.48 2.10
C GLU A 75 13.88 8.30 0.65
#